data_957f6180da1f4f388e544924b945e085
#
_entry.id   957f6180da1f4f388e544924b945e085
#
_cell.length_a   1.000
_cell.length_b   1.000
_cell.length_c   1.000
_cell.angle_alpha   90.00
_cell.angle_beta   90.00
_cell.angle_gamma   90.00
#
_symmetry.space_group_name_H-M   'P 1'
#
loop_
_entity.id
_entity.type
_entity.pdbx_description
1 polymer ?
#
loop_
_entity_poly.entity_id
_entity_poly.type
_entity_poly.pdbx_seq_one_letter_code
_entity_poly.pdbx_strand_id
1 'polypeptide(L)'
;IIIWVHDPYDALVICATVACIFPVIANTTVGLRSVDTGLIDLFRLYGASRTQILLRLRIPSAAPYFFAGLRVATALALIGAVVAEFVAGTGGARSGLAYQILQAGLQLKIPRLFAALFLITATGIALFLLVSWLSRLALRRWHESELPQER
;
A
#
# COMPACT_ATOMS: atom_id res chain seq x y z
N ILE A 1 12.67 -10.01 -13.68
CA ILE A 1 12.77 -8.53 -13.60
C ILE A 1 14.22 -8.14 -13.33
N ILE A 2 14.88 -8.64 -12.29
CA ILE A 2 16.28 -8.31 -11.92
C ILE A 2 17.28 -8.59 -13.05
N ILE A 3 17.05 -9.62 -13.86
CA ILE A 3 17.92 -9.99 -15.01
C ILE A 3 17.72 -9.05 -16.20
N TRP A 4 16.53 -8.47 -16.36
CA TRP A 4 16.18 -7.62 -17.51
C TRP A 4 16.45 -6.14 -17.27
N VAL A 5 16.41 -5.70 -16.02
CA VAL A 5 16.65 -4.31 -15.63
C VAL A 5 18.10 -4.19 -15.18
N HIS A 6 18.90 -3.44 -15.93
CA HIS A 6 20.34 -3.27 -15.69
C HIS A 6 20.65 -2.56 -14.38
N ASP A 7 19.74 -1.70 -13.90
CA ASP A 7 19.89 -1.00 -12.63
C ASP A 7 19.19 -1.74 -11.50
N PRO A 8 19.92 -2.17 -10.45
CA PRO A 8 19.34 -2.89 -9.32
C PRO A 8 18.26 -2.09 -8.59
N TYR A 9 18.35 -0.76 -8.56
CA TYR A 9 17.32 0.10 -7.92
C TYR A 9 16.00 0.07 -8.67
N ASP A 10 16.03 0.14 -10.00
CA ASP A 10 14.81 0.08 -10.81
C ASP A 10 14.14 -1.28 -10.68
N ALA A 11 14.93 -2.34 -10.60
CA ALA A 11 14.42 -3.69 -10.34
C ALA A 11 13.69 -3.80 -8.97
N LEU A 12 14.27 -3.20 -7.91
CA LEU A 12 13.66 -3.16 -6.58
C LEU A 12 12.33 -2.39 -6.59
N VAL A 13 12.30 -1.23 -7.26
CA VAL A 13 11.09 -0.39 -7.39
C VAL A 13 9.99 -1.14 -8.14
N ILE A 14 10.34 -1.80 -9.25
CA ILE A 14 9.38 -2.58 -10.04
C ILE A 14 8.82 -3.75 -9.22
N CYS A 15 9.66 -4.50 -8.51
CA CYS A 15 9.22 -5.61 -7.67
C CYS A 15 8.26 -5.13 -6.56
N ALA A 16 8.61 -4.05 -5.86
CA ALA A 16 7.76 -3.46 -4.84
C ALA A 16 6.43 -2.97 -5.43
N THR A 17 6.45 -2.33 -6.60
CA THR A 17 5.25 -1.82 -7.28
C THR A 17 4.30 -2.95 -7.67
N VAL A 18 4.82 -4.04 -8.25
CA VAL A 18 4.01 -5.21 -8.63
C VAL A 18 3.32 -5.83 -7.42
N ALA A 19 4.03 -5.94 -6.28
CA ALA A 19 3.44 -6.44 -5.05
C ALA A 19 2.31 -5.54 -4.50
N CYS A 20 2.41 -4.22 -4.73
CA CYS A 20 1.44 -3.23 -4.27
C CYS A 20 0.17 -3.15 -5.13
N ILE A 21 0.25 -3.46 -6.42
CA ILE A 21 -0.86 -3.27 -7.36
C ILE A 21 -2.07 -4.13 -6.97
N PHE A 22 -1.85 -5.40 -6.63
CA PHE A 22 -2.94 -6.33 -6.34
C PHE A 22 -3.85 -5.89 -5.20
N PRO A 23 -3.38 -5.58 -3.98
CA PRO A 23 -4.25 -5.19 -2.88
C PRO A 23 -4.97 -3.85 -3.14
N VAL A 24 -4.34 -2.93 -3.86
CA VAL A 24 -4.99 -1.65 -4.22
C VAL A 24 -6.14 -1.89 -5.18
N ILE A 25 -5.93 -2.66 -6.26
CA ILE A 25 -6.99 -2.99 -7.22
C ILE A 25 -8.10 -3.78 -6.55
N ALA A 26 -7.77 -4.82 -5.78
CA ALA A 26 -8.75 -5.67 -5.11
C ALA A 26 -9.66 -4.86 -4.18
N ASN A 27 -9.09 -4.09 -3.27
CA ASN A 27 -9.86 -3.27 -2.33
C ASN A 27 -10.66 -2.17 -3.05
N THR A 28 -10.09 -1.50 -4.04
CA THR A 28 -10.81 -0.48 -4.82
C THR A 28 -11.99 -1.09 -5.56
N THR A 29 -11.84 -2.28 -6.12
CA THR A 29 -12.93 -2.98 -6.82
C THR A 29 -14.06 -3.33 -5.85
N VAL A 30 -13.73 -3.82 -4.66
CA VAL A 30 -14.72 -4.06 -3.59
C VAL A 30 -15.45 -2.75 -3.25
N GLY A 31 -14.71 -1.65 -3.06
CA GLY A 31 -15.30 -0.34 -2.76
C GLY A 31 -16.22 0.19 -3.85
N LEU A 32 -15.88 0.00 -5.12
CA LEU A 32 -16.75 0.41 -6.24
C LEU A 32 -18.04 -0.43 -6.33
N ARG A 33 -18.03 -1.63 -5.77
CA ARG A 33 -19.19 -2.55 -5.75
C ARG A 33 -20.00 -2.48 -4.45
N SER A 34 -19.47 -1.87 -3.39
CA SER A 34 -20.12 -1.79 -2.08
C SER A 34 -21.20 -0.73 -1.99
N VAL A 35 -21.46 0.02 -3.07
CA VAL A 35 -22.49 1.05 -3.11
C VAL A 35 -23.86 0.41 -3.04
N ASP A 36 -24.75 0.95 -2.18
CA ASP A 36 -26.11 0.53 -2.05
C ASP A 36 -26.88 0.63 -3.38
N THR A 37 -27.55 -0.46 -3.75
CA THR A 37 -28.34 -0.54 -4.97
C THR A 37 -29.49 0.45 -4.96
N GLY A 38 -30.09 0.72 -3.80
CA GLY A 38 -31.15 1.71 -3.64
C GLY A 38 -30.71 3.13 -4.01
N LEU A 39 -29.48 3.50 -3.62
CA LEU A 39 -28.90 4.79 -4.03
C LEU A 39 -28.65 4.86 -5.54
N ILE A 40 -28.22 3.76 -6.14
CA ILE A 40 -28.00 3.70 -7.60
C ILE A 40 -29.33 3.86 -8.33
N ASP A 41 -30.40 3.21 -7.86
CA ASP A 41 -31.73 3.30 -8.47
C ASP A 41 -32.34 4.68 -8.27
N LEU A 42 -32.12 5.31 -7.12
CA LEU A 42 -32.51 6.71 -6.89
C LEU A 42 -31.87 7.64 -7.92
N PHE A 43 -30.54 7.53 -8.13
CA PHE A 43 -29.85 8.34 -9.13
C PHE A 43 -30.38 8.11 -10.57
N ARG A 44 -30.77 6.86 -10.88
CA ARG A 44 -31.41 6.53 -12.17
C ARG A 44 -32.78 7.16 -12.34
N LEU A 45 -33.59 7.16 -11.27
CA LEU A 45 -34.90 7.82 -11.27
C LEU A 45 -34.79 9.33 -11.54
N TYR A 46 -33.72 9.96 -11.06
CA TYR A 46 -33.43 11.38 -11.36
C TYR A 46 -32.74 11.57 -12.72
N GLY A 47 -32.68 10.57 -13.59
CA GLY A 47 -32.14 10.68 -14.94
C GLY A 47 -30.60 10.79 -15.00
N ALA A 48 -29.90 10.41 -13.95
CA ALA A 48 -28.43 10.48 -13.94
C ALA A 48 -27.81 9.50 -14.94
N SER A 49 -26.83 9.98 -15.69
CA SER A 49 -26.07 9.16 -16.61
C SER A 49 -25.13 8.18 -15.85
N ARG A 50 -24.69 7.11 -16.52
CA ARG A 50 -23.77 6.13 -15.94
C ARG A 50 -22.47 6.78 -15.45
N THR A 51 -21.97 7.77 -16.15
CA THR A 51 -20.77 8.54 -15.79
C THR A 51 -21.00 9.39 -14.54
N GLN A 52 -22.17 9.99 -14.40
CA GLN A 52 -22.54 10.76 -13.20
C GLN A 52 -22.64 9.85 -11.96
N ILE A 53 -23.25 8.67 -12.09
CA ILE A 53 -23.30 7.66 -11.01
C ILE A 53 -21.88 7.22 -10.62
N LEU A 54 -21.01 6.99 -11.61
CA LEU A 54 -19.62 6.59 -11.34
C LEU A 54 -18.86 7.69 -10.57
N LEU A 55 -18.87 8.92 -11.08
CA LEU A 55 -18.06 10.01 -10.54
C LEU A 55 -18.61 10.59 -9.23
N ARG A 56 -19.94 10.66 -9.07
CA ARG A 56 -20.57 11.30 -7.92
C ARG A 56 -20.97 10.34 -6.80
N LEU A 57 -21.10 9.04 -7.10
CA LEU A 57 -21.53 8.06 -6.13
C LEU A 57 -20.47 6.98 -5.91
N ARG A 58 -20.05 6.24 -6.95
CA ARG A 58 -19.18 5.07 -6.78
C ARG A 58 -17.75 5.41 -6.40
N ILE A 59 -17.13 6.40 -7.06
CA ILE A 59 -15.74 6.79 -6.78
C ILE A 59 -15.60 7.34 -5.35
N PRO A 60 -16.45 8.25 -4.90
CA PRO A 60 -16.43 8.71 -3.52
C PRO A 60 -16.62 7.59 -2.51
N SER A 61 -17.58 6.72 -2.71
CA SER A 61 -17.84 5.59 -1.80
C SER A 61 -16.70 4.57 -1.80
N ALA A 62 -15.91 4.47 -2.88
CA ALA A 62 -14.74 3.60 -2.95
C ALA A 62 -13.49 4.19 -2.27
N ALA A 63 -13.46 5.49 -1.98
CA ALA A 63 -12.28 6.14 -1.40
C ALA A 63 -11.77 5.47 -0.11
N PRO A 64 -12.59 5.15 0.91
CA PRO A 64 -12.12 4.48 2.12
C PRO A 64 -11.51 3.11 1.83
N TYR A 65 -12.07 2.36 0.89
CA TYR A 65 -11.54 1.05 0.46
C TYR A 65 -10.21 1.18 -0.28
N PHE A 66 -10.06 2.20 -1.12
CA PHE A 66 -8.78 2.51 -1.78
C PHE A 66 -7.68 2.77 -0.73
N PHE A 67 -7.94 3.59 0.26
CA PHE A 67 -6.97 3.86 1.34
C PHE A 67 -6.72 2.64 2.22
N ALA A 68 -7.70 1.76 2.42
CA ALA A 68 -7.49 0.48 3.09
C ALA A 68 -6.54 -0.41 2.27
N GLY A 69 -6.75 -0.50 0.96
CA GLY A 69 -5.85 -1.19 0.03
C GLY A 69 -4.43 -0.62 0.04
N LEU A 70 -4.30 0.71 0.10
CA LEU A 70 -3.01 1.39 0.16
C LEU A 70 -2.23 1.07 1.44
N ARG A 71 -2.90 0.91 2.58
CA ARG A 71 -2.25 0.47 3.84
C ARG A 71 -1.69 -0.95 3.71
N VAL A 72 -2.45 -1.87 3.13
CA VAL A 72 -1.98 -3.24 2.89
C VAL A 72 -0.83 -3.23 1.88
N ALA A 73 -0.95 -2.45 0.81
CA ALA A 73 0.09 -2.28 -0.19
C ALA A 73 1.41 -1.77 0.41
N THR A 74 1.37 -0.85 1.37
CA THR A 74 2.56 -0.32 2.05
C THR A 74 3.36 -1.42 2.76
N ALA A 75 2.67 -2.33 3.44
CA ALA A 75 3.33 -3.47 4.10
C ALA A 75 3.95 -4.43 3.07
N LEU A 76 3.21 -4.76 2.00
CA LEU A 76 3.72 -5.62 0.93
C LEU A 76 4.85 -4.99 0.14
N ALA A 77 4.84 -3.66 -0.05
CA ALA A 77 5.94 -2.93 -0.68
C ALA A 77 7.25 -3.09 0.10
N LEU A 78 7.17 -2.94 1.43
CA LEU A 78 8.34 -3.12 2.29
C LEU A 78 8.88 -4.54 2.21
N ILE A 79 8.00 -5.55 2.30
CA ILE A 79 8.38 -6.96 2.16
C ILE A 79 9.00 -7.21 0.79
N GLY A 80 8.36 -6.72 -0.28
CA GLY A 80 8.86 -6.86 -1.64
C GLY A 80 10.23 -6.23 -1.85
N ALA A 81 10.46 -5.04 -1.28
CA ALA A 81 11.75 -4.36 -1.33
C ALA A 81 12.84 -5.14 -0.58
N VAL A 82 12.54 -5.62 0.64
CA VAL A 82 13.46 -6.43 1.44
C VAL A 82 13.85 -7.72 0.72
N VAL A 83 12.87 -8.46 0.19
CA VAL A 83 13.11 -9.71 -0.54
C VAL A 83 13.91 -9.44 -1.82
N ALA A 84 13.56 -8.41 -2.57
CA ALA A 84 14.26 -8.07 -3.79
C ALA A 84 15.72 -7.66 -3.52
N GLU A 85 15.98 -6.96 -2.40
CA GLU A 85 17.34 -6.59 -1.98
C GLU A 85 18.16 -7.81 -1.56
N PHE A 86 17.56 -8.80 -0.91
CA PHE A 86 18.22 -10.08 -0.61
C PHE A 86 18.64 -10.82 -1.88
N VAL A 87 17.76 -10.84 -2.90
CA VAL A 87 18.03 -11.53 -4.17
C VAL A 87 19.04 -10.76 -5.02
N ALA A 88 18.95 -9.44 -5.04
CA ALA A 88 19.86 -8.60 -5.83
C ALA A 88 21.30 -8.67 -5.33
N GLY A 89 21.52 -8.92 -4.04
CA GLY A 89 22.83 -9.18 -3.44
C GLY A 89 23.84 -8.05 -3.67
N THR A 90 23.38 -6.83 -3.92
CA THR A 90 24.25 -5.68 -4.26
C THR A 90 24.99 -5.19 -3.04
N GLY A 91 26.25 -5.61 -2.91
CA GLY A 91 27.18 -5.07 -1.93
C GLY A 91 27.77 -3.72 -2.40
N GLY A 92 28.14 -2.87 -1.45
CA GLY A 92 28.82 -1.60 -1.72
C GLY A 92 28.31 -0.44 -0.86
N ALA A 93 28.74 0.77 -1.20
CA ALA A 93 28.38 1.99 -0.46
C ALA A 93 26.88 2.33 -0.48
N ARG A 94 26.10 1.67 -1.34
CA ARG A 94 24.64 1.83 -1.50
C ARG A 94 23.85 0.58 -1.12
N SER A 95 24.46 -0.33 -0.31
CA SER A 95 23.75 -1.51 0.19
C SER A 95 22.64 -1.09 1.15
N GLY A 96 21.42 -1.59 0.93
CA GLY A 96 20.29 -1.32 1.79
C GLY A 96 20.34 -2.11 3.09
N LEU A 97 19.33 -1.90 3.94
CA LEU A 97 19.26 -2.48 5.28
C LEU A 97 19.11 -4.02 5.25
N ALA A 98 18.40 -4.57 4.25
CA ALA A 98 18.21 -6.00 4.12
C ALA A 98 19.54 -6.72 3.79
N TYR A 99 20.34 -6.16 2.89
CA TYR A 99 21.69 -6.66 2.61
C TYR A 99 22.61 -6.59 3.84
N GLN A 100 22.47 -5.53 4.65
CA GLN A 100 23.20 -5.39 5.92
C GLN A 100 22.88 -6.51 6.91
N ILE A 101 21.61 -6.93 6.99
CA ILE A 101 21.20 -8.08 7.82
C ILE A 101 21.89 -9.35 7.34
N LEU A 102 21.87 -9.62 6.02
CA LEU A 102 22.51 -10.80 5.45
C LEU A 102 24.02 -10.83 5.74
N GLN A 103 24.70 -9.72 5.50
CA GLN A 103 26.13 -9.59 5.71
C GLN A 103 26.50 -9.72 7.20
N ALA A 104 25.74 -9.08 8.09
CA ALA A 104 25.96 -9.17 9.53
C ALA A 104 25.74 -10.60 10.06
N GLY A 105 24.77 -11.33 9.49
CA GLY A 105 24.53 -12.75 9.79
C GLY A 105 25.72 -13.61 9.38
N LEU A 106 26.22 -13.45 8.16
CA LEU A 106 27.39 -14.20 7.65
C LEU A 106 28.68 -13.89 8.45
N GLN A 107 28.82 -12.65 8.92
CA GLN A 107 29.98 -12.22 9.72
C GLN A 107 29.83 -12.48 11.23
N LEU A 108 28.71 -13.11 11.68
CA LEU A 108 28.37 -13.35 13.07
C LEU A 108 28.37 -12.08 13.95
N LYS A 109 28.14 -10.92 13.32
CA LYS A 109 28.02 -9.62 14.00
C LYS A 109 26.61 -9.39 14.52
N ILE A 110 26.24 -10.12 15.57
CA ILE A 110 24.89 -10.14 16.13
C ILE A 110 24.33 -8.75 16.46
N PRO A 111 25.08 -7.82 17.11
CA PRO A 111 24.54 -6.48 17.41
C PRO A 111 24.14 -5.69 16.16
N ARG A 112 24.94 -5.80 15.07
CA ARG A 112 24.65 -5.11 13.80
C ARG A 112 23.43 -5.69 13.11
N LEU A 113 23.23 -7.00 13.18
CA LEU A 113 22.06 -7.69 12.66
C LEU A 113 20.78 -7.17 13.33
N PHE A 114 20.74 -7.14 14.67
CA PHE A 114 19.60 -6.65 15.42
C PHE A 114 19.34 -5.15 15.19
N ALA A 115 20.39 -4.34 15.06
CA ALA A 115 20.24 -2.91 14.74
C ALA A 115 19.58 -2.70 13.37
N ALA A 116 20.00 -3.44 12.34
CA ALA A 116 19.41 -3.36 11.02
C ALA A 116 17.96 -3.87 11.01
N LEU A 117 17.67 -4.95 11.73
CA LEU A 117 16.30 -5.48 11.89
C LEU A 117 15.39 -4.44 12.56
N PHE A 118 15.86 -3.80 13.63
CA PHE A 118 15.12 -2.75 14.32
C PHE A 118 14.84 -1.56 13.40
N LEU A 119 15.82 -1.13 12.61
CA LEU A 119 15.65 -0.02 11.65
C LEU A 119 14.62 -0.34 10.56
N ILE A 120 14.63 -1.57 10.00
CA ILE A 120 13.62 -1.99 9.01
C ILE A 120 12.23 -1.97 9.65
N THR A 121 12.09 -2.52 10.84
CA THR A 121 10.81 -2.55 11.56
C THR A 121 10.31 -1.12 11.86
N ALA A 122 11.18 -0.25 12.35
CA ALA A 122 10.86 1.15 12.61
C ALA A 122 10.42 1.89 11.34
N THR A 123 11.12 1.65 10.22
CA THR A 123 10.77 2.21 8.91
C THR A 123 9.39 1.72 8.44
N GLY A 124 9.10 0.43 8.61
CA GLY A 124 7.79 -0.14 8.26
C GLY A 124 6.66 0.48 9.08
N ILE A 125 6.84 0.61 10.39
CA ILE A 125 5.87 1.26 11.28
C ILE A 125 5.69 2.74 10.90
N ALA A 126 6.78 3.47 10.64
CA ALA A 126 6.72 4.87 10.24
C ALA A 126 5.94 5.06 8.92
N LEU A 127 6.21 4.23 7.91
CA LEU A 127 5.48 4.25 6.63
C LEU A 127 3.99 3.93 6.82
N PHE A 128 3.67 2.91 7.61
CA PHE A 128 2.28 2.55 7.90
C PHE A 128 1.53 3.68 8.61
N LEU A 129 2.15 4.31 9.61
CA LEU A 129 1.57 5.45 10.32
C LEU A 129 1.38 6.65 9.39
N LEU A 130 2.35 6.93 8.53
CA LEU A 130 2.29 8.01 7.55
C LEU A 130 1.12 7.81 6.58
N VAL A 131 1.00 6.62 5.98
CA VAL A 131 -0.11 6.30 5.07
C VAL A 131 -1.45 6.33 5.80
N SER A 132 -1.51 5.85 7.05
CA SER A 132 -2.72 5.89 7.88
C SER A 132 -3.12 7.32 8.21
N TRP A 133 -2.15 8.19 8.50
CA TRP A 133 -2.38 9.61 8.76
C TRP A 133 -2.88 10.33 7.50
N LEU A 134 -2.24 10.12 6.35
CA LEU A 134 -2.68 10.66 5.06
C LEU A 134 -4.10 10.19 4.70
N SER A 135 -4.38 8.90 4.93
CA SER A 135 -5.72 8.33 4.75
C SER A 135 -6.76 9.06 5.60
N ARG A 136 -6.49 9.25 6.90
CA ARG A 136 -7.40 10.00 7.80
C ARG A 136 -7.58 11.45 7.34
N LEU A 137 -6.51 12.11 6.90
CA LEU A 137 -6.58 13.49 6.43
C LEU A 137 -7.43 13.61 5.16
N ALA A 138 -7.26 12.68 4.22
CA ALA A 138 -8.03 12.64 2.96
C ALA A 138 -9.51 12.30 3.21
N LEU A 139 -9.79 11.36 4.12
CA LEU A 139 -11.16 10.95 4.42
C LEU A 139 -11.88 11.91 5.40
N ARG A 140 -11.16 12.74 6.16
CA ARG A 140 -11.76 13.67 7.11
C ARG A 140 -12.76 14.66 6.47
N ARG A 141 -12.61 14.93 5.17
CA ARG A 141 -13.56 15.75 4.40
C ARG A 141 -14.80 14.99 3.92
N TRP A 142 -14.85 13.64 4.11
CA TRP A 142 -15.86 12.77 3.53
C TRP A 142 -16.60 11.94 4.57
N HIS A 143 -16.20 11.98 5.85
CA HIS A 143 -16.75 11.18 6.94
C HIS A 143 -17.68 11.99 7.83
N GLU A 144 -18.83 12.38 7.31
CA GLU A 144 -20.01 12.69 8.14
C GLU A 144 -20.95 11.48 8.30
N SER A 145 -20.64 10.31 7.77
CA SER A 145 -21.55 9.17 7.67
C SER A 145 -21.21 7.94 8.51
N GLU A 146 -20.26 8.02 9.44
CA GLU A 146 -20.16 7.02 10.51
C GLU A 146 -20.99 7.46 11.73
N LEU A 147 -22.30 7.56 11.55
CA LEU A 147 -23.20 7.48 12.69
C LEU A 147 -23.16 6.04 13.20
N PRO A 148 -22.99 5.79 14.52
CA PRO A 148 -23.11 4.46 15.09
C PRO A 148 -24.50 3.92 14.73
N GLN A 149 -24.58 2.78 14.07
CA GLN A 149 -25.81 2.04 13.99
C GLN A 149 -26.13 1.58 15.42
N GLU A 150 -26.91 2.37 16.14
CA GLU A 150 -27.60 1.89 17.33
C GLU A 150 -28.51 0.73 16.88
N ARG A 151 -28.24 -0.42 17.48
CA ARG A 151 -29.08 -1.60 17.39
C ARG A 151 -30.33 -1.41 18.20
#